data_8f49fe2d5cf0df80db41aca8a4e1d7cd
#
_entry.id   8f49fe2d5cf0df80db41aca8a4e1d7cd
#
_cell.length_a   1.000
_cell.length_b   1.000
_cell.length_c   1.000
_cell.angle_alpha   90.00
_cell.angle_beta   90.00
_cell.angle_gamma   90.00
#
_symmetry.space_group_name_H-M   'P 1'
#
loop_
_entity.id
_entity.type
_entity.pdbx_description
1 polymer ?
#
loop_
_entity_poly.entity_id
_entity_poly.type
_entity_poly.pdbx_seq_one_letter_code
_entity_poly.pdbx_strand_id
1 'polypeptide(L)'
;MNPIEEFAAFEGKVYAATTRRVYLSAAKKALKIVGKTPENCGSYEELLASLRENLAQKKLPKGLRIAPFLRFLDSKIPKKPENIPDYGAIRAWVIDHIEKETKATRKALHFIRRDLAMLACLCVAPEQGSPRRWPKGALAIARKGGGFEVKLWDKPVEAPGLALALLYWHTWRERLDRPEQSRLHRKGWAYSDLLFPNSKGEVLGRQAIHDALSRLSVQGEGGVRLTPELIRQAFLELKA
;
A
#
# COMPACT_ATOMS: atom_id res chain seq x y z
N MET A 1 18.22 -17.68 -27.20
CA MET A 1 17.66 -17.52 -25.85
C MET A 1 16.72 -18.69 -25.57
N ASN A 2 16.94 -19.47 -24.48
CA ASN A 2 16.06 -20.59 -24.13
C ASN A 2 15.32 -20.28 -22.82
N PRO A 3 14.11 -19.65 -22.88
CA PRO A 3 13.38 -19.22 -21.72
C PRO A 3 12.94 -20.36 -20.79
N ILE A 4 12.88 -21.60 -21.29
CA ILE A 4 12.54 -22.78 -20.49
C ILE A 4 13.72 -23.21 -19.61
N GLU A 5 14.95 -23.18 -20.11
CA GLU A 5 16.14 -23.52 -19.33
C GLU A 5 16.41 -22.49 -18.26
N GLU A 6 16.29 -21.21 -18.62
CA GLU A 6 16.43 -20.11 -17.65
C GLU A 6 15.33 -20.14 -16.57
N PHE A 7 14.09 -20.42 -16.98
CA PHE A 7 13.00 -20.60 -16.04
C PHE A 7 13.22 -21.81 -15.12
N ALA A 8 13.74 -22.92 -15.66
CA ALA A 8 14.07 -24.10 -14.85
C ALA A 8 15.13 -23.80 -13.80
N ALA A 9 16.15 -23.01 -14.15
CA ALA A 9 17.20 -22.58 -13.22
C ALA A 9 16.66 -21.62 -12.14
N PHE A 10 15.74 -20.72 -12.51
CA PHE A 10 15.08 -19.80 -11.59
C PHE A 10 14.19 -20.56 -10.61
N GLU A 11 13.29 -21.41 -11.09
CA GLU A 11 12.35 -22.18 -10.26
C GLU A 11 13.05 -23.22 -9.35
N GLY A 12 14.23 -23.68 -9.74
CA GLY A 12 15.04 -24.60 -8.94
C GLY A 12 15.50 -24.02 -7.60
N LYS A 13 15.54 -22.69 -7.49
CA LYS A 13 15.87 -21.95 -6.26
C LYS A 13 14.67 -21.70 -5.34
N VAL A 14 13.45 -21.78 -5.86
CA VAL A 14 12.23 -21.29 -5.20
C VAL A 14 11.26 -22.41 -4.83
N TYR A 15 11.17 -23.47 -5.64
CA TYR A 15 10.14 -24.50 -5.50
C TYR A 15 10.68 -25.92 -5.39
N ALA A 16 9.93 -26.77 -4.69
CA ALA A 16 10.19 -28.20 -4.60
C ALA A 16 10.15 -28.86 -6.00
N ALA A 17 10.88 -29.97 -6.18
CA ALA A 17 11.06 -30.64 -7.48
C ALA A 17 9.73 -31.02 -8.18
N THR A 18 8.74 -31.46 -7.41
CA THR A 18 7.41 -31.81 -7.93
C THR A 18 6.66 -30.59 -8.49
N THR A 19 6.65 -29.50 -7.75
CA THR A 19 6.01 -28.23 -8.16
C THR A 19 6.71 -27.65 -9.39
N ARG A 20 8.04 -27.70 -9.42
CA ARG A 20 8.85 -27.26 -10.57
C ARG A 20 8.48 -28.02 -11.85
N ARG A 21 8.33 -29.35 -11.78
CA ARG A 21 7.91 -30.15 -12.95
C ARG A 21 6.57 -29.70 -13.53
N VAL A 22 5.60 -29.38 -12.66
CA VAL A 22 4.27 -28.91 -13.08
C VAL A 22 4.39 -27.56 -13.82
N TYR A 23 5.16 -26.62 -13.28
CA TYR A 23 5.31 -25.29 -13.90
C TYR A 23 6.10 -25.34 -15.21
N LEU A 24 7.16 -26.16 -15.30
CA LEU A 24 7.91 -26.37 -16.55
C LEU A 24 7.04 -27.03 -17.62
N SER A 25 6.24 -28.03 -17.25
CA SER A 25 5.28 -28.65 -18.17
C SER A 25 4.25 -27.64 -18.68
N ALA A 26 3.73 -26.80 -17.79
CA ALA A 26 2.78 -25.74 -18.15
C ALA A 26 3.42 -24.69 -19.09
N ALA A 27 4.66 -24.28 -18.84
CA ALA A 27 5.40 -23.35 -19.68
C ALA A 27 5.64 -23.91 -21.08
N LYS A 28 6.14 -25.16 -21.18
CA LYS A 28 6.35 -25.85 -22.48
C LYS A 28 5.03 -25.97 -23.26
N LYS A 29 3.94 -26.35 -22.61
CA LYS A 29 2.61 -26.42 -23.21
C LYS A 29 2.12 -25.07 -23.71
N ALA A 30 2.34 -24.02 -22.95
CA ALA A 30 1.96 -22.66 -23.35
C ALA A 30 2.75 -22.19 -24.58
N LEU A 31 4.07 -22.42 -24.64
CA LEU A 31 4.88 -22.11 -25.82
C LEU A 31 4.35 -22.81 -27.07
N LYS A 32 4.05 -24.11 -26.96
CA LYS A 32 3.49 -24.88 -28.09
C LYS A 32 2.15 -24.28 -28.58
N ILE A 33 1.29 -23.83 -27.70
CA ILE A 33 -0.01 -23.24 -28.06
C ILE A 33 0.16 -21.89 -28.79
N VAL A 34 1.16 -21.08 -28.41
CA VAL A 34 1.48 -19.83 -29.11
C VAL A 34 2.37 -20.01 -30.34
N GLY A 35 2.64 -21.25 -30.77
CA GLY A 35 3.45 -21.55 -31.94
C GLY A 35 4.92 -21.20 -31.78
N LYS A 36 5.44 -21.19 -30.56
CA LYS A 36 6.84 -20.91 -30.25
C LYS A 36 7.57 -22.16 -29.75
N THR A 37 8.85 -22.28 -30.10
CA THR A 37 9.74 -23.28 -29.51
C THR A 37 10.71 -22.61 -28.54
N PRO A 38 11.33 -23.37 -27.61
CA PRO A 38 12.33 -22.81 -26.71
C PRO A 38 13.48 -22.07 -27.39
N GLU A 39 13.81 -22.51 -28.62
CA GLU A 39 14.90 -21.97 -29.45
C GLU A 39 14.47 -20.75 -30.28
N ASN A 40 13.17 -20.64 -30.57
CA ASN A 40 12.62 -19.57 -31.41
C ASN A 40 11.50 -18.79 -30.69
N CYS A 41 11.82 -18.18 -29.55
CA CYS A 41 10.87 -17.42 -28.75
C CYS A 41 10.84 -15.92 -29.04
N GLY A 42 11.81 -15.38 -29.78
CA GLY A 42 12.01 -13.96 -29.96
C GLY A 42 12.51 -13.29 -28.66
N SER A 43 12.10 -12.05 -28.41
CA SER A 43 12.40 -11.36 -27.16
C SER A 43 11.47 -11.82 -26.03
N TYR A 44 11.87 -11.55 -24.76
CA TYR A 44 11.00 -11.81 -23.60
C TYR A 44 9.72 -10.99 -23.65
N GLU A 45 9.79 -9.76 -24.19
CA GLU A 45 8.64 -8.86 -24.35
C GLU A 45 7.62 -9.43 -25.33
N GLU A 46 8.08 -9.86 -26.52
CA GLU A 46 7.22 -10.44 -27.55
C GLU A 46 6.57 -11.75 -27.06
N LEU A 47 7.35 -12.58 -26.39
CA LEU A 47 6.84 -13.82 -25.82
C LEU A 47 5.78 -13.57 -24.75
N LEU A 48 6.04 -12.63 -23.83
CA LEU A 48 5.10 -12.27 -22.76
C LEU A 48 3.81 -11.67 -23.35
N ALA A 49 3.94 -10.78 -24.33
CA ALA A 49 2.78 -10.17 -25.01
C ALA A 49 1.93 -11.25 -25.70
N SER A 50 2.55 -12.15 -26.46
CA SER A 50 1.85 -13.25 -27.13
C SER A 50 1.13 -14.19 -26.15
N LEU A 51 1.76 -14.53 -25.03
CA LEU A 51 1.13 -15.36 -24.01
C LEU A 51 -0.04 -14.65 -23.31
N ARG A 52 0.08 -13.36 -23.01
CA ARG A 52 -1.01 -12.56 -22.42
C ARG A 52 -2.19 -12.42 -23.36
N GLU A 53 -1.95 -12.19 -24.65
CA GLU A 53 -3.00 -12.14 -25.68
C GLU A 53 -3.76 -13.45 -25.77
N ASN A 54 -3.04 -14.59 -25.85
CA ASN A 54 -3.67 -15.92 -25.92
C ASN A 54 -4.45 -16.27 -24.64
N LEU A 55 -4.02 -15.76 -23.47
CA LEU A 55 -4.79 -15.86 -22.24
C LEU A 55 -6.09 -15.05 -22.32
N ALA A 56 -6.01 -13.79 -22.78
CA ALA A 56 -7.18 -12.91 -22.94
C ALA A 56 -8.19 -13.51 -23.94
N GLN A 57 -7.72 -14.11 -25.03
CA GLN A 57 -8.54 -14.80 -26.03
C GLN A 57 -9.03 -16.19 -25.59
N LYS A 58 -8.76 -16.62 -24.34
CA LYS A 58 -9.11 -17.94 -23.78
C LYS A 58 -8.61 -19.13 -24.60
N LYS A 59 -7.56 -18.97 -25.40
CA LYS A 59 -6.92 -20.04 -26.18
C LYS A 59 -6.07 -20.98 -25.31
N LEU A 60 -5.65 -20.55 -24.13
CA LEU A 60 -4.93 -21.39 -23.17
C LEU A 60 -5.93 -22.20 -22.32
N PRO A 61 -5.66 -23.49 -22.05
CA PRO A 61 -6.54 -24.34 -21.26
C PRO A 61 -6.81 -23.77 -19.86
N LYS A 62 -8.06 -23.86 -19.42
CA LYS A 62 -8.42 -23.53 -18.03
C LYS A 62 -7.62 -24.40 -17.07
N GLY A 63 -7.01 -23.80 -16.05
CA GLY A 63 -6.20 -24.52 -15.06
C GLY A 63 -4.73 -24.71 -15.41
N LEU A 64 -4.27 -24.23 -16.57
CA LEU A 64 -2.84 -24.22 -16.91
C LEU A 64 -2.09 -23.27 -15.96
N ARG A 65 -1.22 -23.82 -15.12
CA ARG A 65 -0.47 -23.07 -14.07
C ARG A 65 0.69 -22.29 -14.66
N ILE A 66 0.42 -21.31 -15.53
CA ILE A 66 1.41 -20.52 -16.27
C ILE A 66 1.87 -19.25 -15.51
N ALA A 67 1.16 -18.83 -14.46
CA ALA A 67 1.46 -17.58 -13.76
C ALA A 67 2.91 -17.43 -13.28
N PRO A 68 3.61 -18.46 -12.77
CA PRO A 68 5.03 -18.36 -12.44
C PRO A 68 5.91 -18.05 -13.66
N PHE A 69 5.61 -18.67 -14.82
CA PHE A 69 6.36 -18.43 -16.05
C PHE A 69 6.16 -17.00 -16.57
N LEU A 70 4.93 -16.47 -16.51
CA LEU A 70 4.68 -15.08 -16.90
C LEU A 70 5.44 -14.10 -16.00
N ARG A 71 5.48 -14.35 -14.68
CA ARG A 71 6.27 -13.53 -13.74
C ARG A 71 7.77 -13.60 -14.01
N PHE A 72 8.27 -14.79 -14.35
CA PHE A 72 9.67 -14.95 -14.74
C PHE A 72 9.98 -14.13 -15.99
N LEU A 73 9.18 -14.22 -17.06
CA LEU A 73 9.37 -13.44 -18.28
C LEU A 73 9.31 -11.94 -18.00
N ASP A 74 8.34 -11.49 -17.20
CA ASP A 74 8.19 -10.09 -16.78
C ASP A 74 9.43 -9.58 -16.02
N SER A 75 10.06 -10.44 -15.21
CA SER A 75 11.30 -10.10 -14.48
C SER A 75 12.53 -9.97 -15.36
N LYS A 76 12.52 -10.56 -16.57
CA LYS A 76 13.62 -10.51 -17.55
C LYS A 76 13.53 -9.34 -18.50
N ILE A 77 12.36 -8.72 -18.61
CA ILE A 77 12.17 -7.52 -19.42
C ILE A 77 12.82 -6.35 -18.67
N PRO A 78 13.79 -5.65 -19.28
CA PRO A 78 14.31 -4.43 -18.68
C PRO A 78 13.12 -3.50 -18.46
N LYS A 79 12.80 -3.24 -17.20
CA LYS A 79 11.82 -2.21 -16.92
C LYS A 79 12.38 -0.92 -17.51
N LYS A 80 11.62 -0.27 -18.42
CA LYS A 80 11.91 1.12 -18.75
C LYS A 80 12.18 1.83 -17.45
N PRO A 81 13.22 2.70 -17.34
CA PRO A 81 13.41 3.47 -16.14
C PRO A 81 12.04 4.05 -15.79
N GLU A 82 11.45 3.54 -14.70
CA GLU A 82 10.21 4.08 -14.19
C GLU A 82 10.49 5.58 -14.12
N ASN A 83 9.65 6.40 -14.75
CA ASN A 83 9.71 7.84 -14.51
C ASN A 83 9.77 7.96 -13.01
N ILE A 84 10.96 8.33 -12.51
CA ILE A 84 11.15 8.47 -11.05
C ILE A 84 10.04 9.42 -10.64
N PRO A 85 9.11 8.98 -9.79
CA PRO A 85 7.98 9.82 -9.44
C PRO A 85 8.54 11.12 -8.87
N ASP A 86 8.00 12.26 -9.26
CA ASP A 86 8.35 13.51 -8.59
C ASP A 86 7.87 13.44 -7.14
N TYR A 87 8.76 13.00 -6.26
CA TYR A 87 8.46 12.87 -4.83
C TYR A 87 8.11 14.23 -4.19
N GLY A 88 8.61 15.35 -4.74
CA GLY A 88 8.24 16.69 -4.32
C GLY A 88 6.78 16.99 -4.58
N ALA A 89 6.33 16.74 -5.80
CA ALA A 89 4.93 16.88 -6.18
C ALA A 89 4.01 15.95 -5.40
N ILE A 90 4.43 14.69 -5.19
CA ILE A 90 3.66 13.72 -4.39
C ILE A 90 3.49 14.23 -2.95
N ARG A 91 4.55 14.73 -2.31
CA ARG A 91 4.49 15.26 -0.94
C ARG A 91 3.53 16.44 -0.84
N ALA A 92 3.72 17.43 -1.71
CA ALA A 92 2.88 18.64 -1.74
C ALA A 92 1.41 18.27 -1.92
N TRP A 93 1.12 17.40 -2.85
CA TRP A 93 -0.24 16.95 -3.14
C TRP A 93 -0.86 16.18 -1.96
N VAL A 94 -0.12 15.24 -1.33
CA VAL A 94 -0.62 14.46 -0.20
C VAL A 94 -0.92 15.35 1.00
N ILE A 95 -0.04 16.31 1.32
CA ILE A 95 -0.25 17.26 2.43
C ILE A 95 -1.48 18.14 2.16
N ASP A 96 -1.57 18.73 0.99
CA ASP A 96 -2.71 19.58 0.60
C ASP A 96 -4.03 18.79 0.63
N HIS A 97 -4.02 17.56 0.12
CA HIS A 97 -5.20 16.70 0.12
C HIS A 97 -5.65 16.36 1.55
N ILE A 98 -4.73 15.92 2.42
CA ILE A 98 -5.04 15.65 3.83
C ILE A 98 -5.61 16.91 4.52
N GLU A 99 -5.05 18.08 4.26
CA GLU A 99 -5.50 19.34 4.82
C GLU A 99 -6.91 19.69 4.36
N LYS A 100 -7.18 19.64 3.06
CA LYS A 100 -8.50 19.89 2.46
C LYS A 100 -9.57 18.96 3.01
N GLU A 101 -9.29 17.66 2.97
CA GLU A 101 -10.21 16.64 3.47
C GLU A 101 -10.44 16.78 4.99
N THR A 102 -9.42 17.10 5.77
CA THR A 102 -9.54 17.32 7.20
C THR A 102 -10.44 18.52 7.51
N LYS A 103 -10.31 19.61 6.76
CA LYS A 103 -11.15 20.81 6.90
C LYS A 103 -12.59 20.54 6.48
N ALA A 104 -12.81 19.82 5.40
CA ALA A 104 -14.12 19.42 4.90
C ALA A 104 -14.86 18.49 5.88
N THR A 105 -14.11 17.67 6.63
CA THR A 105 -14.60 16.55 7.41
C THR A 105 -15.03 16.94 8.85
N ARG A 106 -15.26 18.22 9.17
CA ARG A 106 -15.63 18.68 10.53
C ARG A 106 -16.78 17.88 11.18
N LYS A 107 -17.71 17.36 10.41
CA LYS A 107 -18.85 16.53 10.88
C LYS A 107 -18.75 15.06 10.47
N ALA A 108 -17.67 14.63 9.83
CA ALA A 108 -17.60 13.34 9.21
C ALA A 108 -17.39 12.19 10.20
N LEU A 109 -17.71 11.04 9.70
CA LEU A 109 -17.64 9.77 10.37
C LEU A 109 -16.21 9.52 10.89
N HIS A 110 -16.09 8.97 12.09
CA HIS A 110 -14.82 8.70 12.78
C HIS A 110 -13.81 7.88 11.96
N PHE A 111 -14.26 7.02 11.04
CA PHE A 111 -13.36 6.24 10.19
C PHE A 111 -12.63 7.12 9.16
N ILE A 112 -13.22 8.20 8.62
CA ILE A 112 -12.51 9.13 7.74
C ILE A 112 -11.42 9.86 8.51
N ARG A 113 -11.70 10.32 9.74
CA ARG A 113 -10.69 10.94 10.61
C ARG A 113 -9.56 10.00 10.93
N ARG A 114 -9.85 8.71 11.18
CA ARG A 114 -8.85 7.68 11.39
C ARG A 114 -7.98 7.51 10.15
N ASP A 115 -8.61 7.44 8.98
CA ASP A 115 -7.92 7.20 7.72
C ASP A 115 -6.99 8.37 7.35
N LEU A 116 -7.45 9.61 7.51
CA LEU A 116 -6.63 10.82 7.32
C LEU A 116 -5.45 10.85 8.31
N ALA A 117 -5.69 10.52 9.58
CA ALA A 117 -4.64 10.45 10.58
C ALA A 117 -3.62 9.33 10.29
N MET A 118 -4.07 8.16 9.80
CA MET A 118 -3.14 7.10 9.38
C MET A 118 -2.25 7.55 8.22
N LEU A 119 -2.80 8.28 7.25
CA LEU A 119 -2.01 8.84 6.15
C LEU A 119 -1.04 9.91 6.65
N ALA A 120 -1.47 10.79 7.56
CA ALA A 120 -0.58 11.76 8.21
C ALA A 120 0.57 11.07 8.96
N CYS A 121 0.31 9.94 9.62
CA CYS A 121 1.34 9.14 10.26
C CYS A 121 2.39 8.61 9.26
N LEU A 122 1.99 8.14 8.09
CA LEU A 122 2.91 7.68 7.05
C LEU A 122 3.79 8.82 6.52
N CYS A 123 3.27 10.05 6.51
CA CYS A 123 4.04 11.24 6.09
C CYS A 123 5.04 11.69 7.15
N VAL A 124 4.65 11.70 8.43
CA VAL A 124 5.47 12.24 9.52
C VAL A 124 6.55 11.27 9.98
N ALA A 125 6.22 9.98 10.08
CA ALA A 125 7.12 8.94 10.58
C ALA A 125 7.18 7.72 9.63
N PRO A 126 7.61 7.91 8.37
CA PRO A 126 7.61 6.86 7.35
C PRO A 126 8.52 5.68 7.74
N GLU A 127 9.56 5.92 8.52
CA GLU A 127 10.50 4.90 9.02
C GLU A 127 9.88 3.95 10.04
N GLN A 128 8.82 4.34 10.72
CA GLN A 128 8.20 3.54 11.80
C GLN A 128 7.27 2.42 11.27
N GLY A 129 7.22 2.21 9.97
CA GLY A 129 6.42 1.16 9.35
C GLY A 129 4.91 1.45 9.36
N SER A 130 4.10 0.40 9.47
CA SER A 130 2.64 0.54 9.34
C SER A 130 1.99 1.06 10.62
N PRO A 131 1.25 2.19 10.59
CA PRO A 131 0.62 2.78 11.77
C PRO A 131 -0.48 1.92 12.41
N ARG A 132 -0.94 0.86 11.74
CA ARG A 132 -1.97 -0.06 12.26
C ARG A 132 -1.64 -0.68 13.63
N ARG A 133 -0.34 -0.82 13.94
CA ARG A 133 0.15 -1.46 15.18
C ARG A 133 0.75 -0.49 16.17
N TRP A 134 0.68 0.80 15.91
CA TRP A 134 1.28 1.79 16.79
C TRP A 134 0.49 1.90 18.08
N PRO A 135 1.17 2.02 19.22
CA PRO A 135 0.53 2.26 20.50
C PRO A 135 -0.06 3.67 20.52
N LYS A 136 -1.08 3.90 21.32
CA LYS A 136 -1.69 5.24 21.48
C LYS A 136 -0.68 6.29 21.95
N GLY A 137 0.29 5.91 22.75
CA GLY A 137 1.38 6.77 23.23
C GLY A 137 2.33 7.26 22.15
N ALA A 138 2.28 6.71 20.92
CA ALA A 138 3.05 7.25 19.80
C ALA A 138 2.62 8.67 19.39
N LEU A 139 1.40 9.08 19.71
CA LEU A 139 0.87 10.41 19.45
C LEU A 139 0.70 11.17 20.76
N ALA A 140 1.40 12.29 20.91
CA ALA A 140 1.31 13.19 22.02
C ALA A 140 0.81 14.57 21.56
N ILE A 141 -0.12 15.16 22.31
CA ILE A 141 -0.67 16.49 22.04
C ILE A 141 -0.63 17.30 23.33
N ALA A 142 0.01 18.46 23.29
CA ALA A 142 0.10 19.39 24.39
C ALA A 142 -0.44 20.76 24.01
N ARG A 143 -1.04 21.49 24.95
CA ARG A 143 -1.36 22.92 24.77
C ARG A 143 -0.10 23.76 24.92
N LYS A 144 0.14 24.63 23.95
CA LYS A 144 1.29 25.52 23.97
C LYS A 144 0.93 26.87 23.35
N GLY A 145 1.10 27.96 24.08
CA GLY A 145 0.97 29.33 23.54
C GLY A 145 -0.36 29.66 22.87
N GLY A 146 -1.50 29.14 23.37
CA GLY A 146 -2.81 29.34 22.75
C GLY A 146 -3.17 28.39 21.63
N GLY A 147 -2.25 27.48 21.24
CA GLY A 147 -2.44 26.44 20.21
C GLY A 147 -2.18 25.03 20.76
N PHE A 148 -1.89 24.13 19.82
CA PHE A 148 -1.53 22.75 20.14
C PHE A 148 -0.18 22.41 19.52
N GLU A 149 0.69 21.78 20.28
CA GLU A 149 1.88 21.10 19.80
C GLU A 149 1.53 19.61 19.60
N VAL A 150 1.69 19.12 18.40
CA VAL A 150 1.46 17.71 18.03
C VAL A 150 2.80 17.05 17.81
N LYS A 151 3.05 15.94 18.50
CA LYS A 151 4.24 15.11 18.34
C LYS A 151 3.85 13.68 17.98
N LEU A 152 4.60 13.09 17.08
CA LEU A 152 4.47 11.69 16.71
C LEU A 152 5.82 11.00 16.89
N TRP A 153 5.91 9.99 17.78
CA TRP A 153 7.19 9.40 18.19
C TRP A 153 8.20 10.47 18.62
N ASP A 154 7.77 11.38 19.49
CA ASP A 154 8.52 12.53 20.03
C ASP A 154 8.99 13.55 18.99
N LYS A 155 8.68 13.36 17.70
CA LYS A 155 8.99 14.31 16.63
C LYS A 155 7.85 15.31 16.46
N PRO A 156 8.15 16.63 16.41
CA PRO A 156 7.14 17.63 16.15
C PRO A 156 6.56 17.46 14.74
N VAL A 157 5.24 17.70 14.62
CA VAL A 157 4.53 17.68 13.34
C VAL A 157 4.44 19.11 12.82
N GLU A 158 5.32 19.48 11.92
CA GLU A 158 5.44 20.87 11.45
C GLU A 158 4.34 21.28 10.45
N ALA A 159 3.89 20.34 9.60
CA ALA A 159 2.87 20.63 8.60
C ALA A 159 1.48 20.79 9.25
N PRO A 160 0.85 22.00 9.18
CA PRO A 160 -0.40 22.28 9.88
C PRO A 160 -1.55 21.34 9.52
N GLY A 161 -1.66 20.95 8.25
CA GLY A 161 -2.70 20.02 7.78
C GLY A 161 -2.55 18.63 8.38
N LEU A 162 -1.32 18.11 8.49
CA LEU A 162 -1.04 16.82 9.12
C LEU A 162 -1.29 16.88 10.63
N ALA A 163 -0.85 17.95 11.29
CA ALA A 163 -1.10 18.17 12.71
C ALA A 163 -2.61 18.23 13.01
N LEU A 164 -3.39 18.90 12.16
CA LEU A 164 -4.84 19.01 12.32
C LEU A 164 -5.54 17.64 12.18
N ALA A 165 -5.12 16.81 11.22
CA ALA A 165 -5.67 15.46 11.06
C ALA A 165 -5.40 14.59 12.30
N LEU A 166 -4.20 14.65 12.85
CA LEU A 166 -3.81 13.93 14.07
C LEU A 166 -4.57 14.46 15.30
N LEU A 167 -4.72 15.76 15.44
CA LEU A 167 -5.48 16.40 16.53
C LEU A 167 -6.95 15.96 16.51
N TYR A 168 -7.59 15.93 15.34
CA TYR A 168 -8.99 15.51 15.22
C TYR A 168 -9.17 14.03 15.57
N TRP A 169 -8.23 13.17 15.16
CA TRP A 169 -8.24 11.79 15.56
C TRP A 169 -8.01 11.61 17.04
N HIS A 170 -7.03 12.28 17.63
CA HIS A 170 -6.73 12.23 19.06
C HIS A 170 -7.94 12.64 19.88
N THR A 171 -8.57 13.76 19.56
CA THR A 171 -9.77 14.25 20.27
C THR A 171 -10.91 13.23 20.22
N TRP A 172 -11.07 12.51 19.11
CA TRP A 172 -12.04 11.44 19.00
C TRP A 172 -11.60 10.22 19.81
N ARG A 173 -10.33 9.88 19.75
CA ARG A 173 -9.74 8.73 20.42
C ARG A 173 -9.81 8.84 21.95
N GLU A 174 -9.58 10.03 22.52
CA GLU A 174 -9.76 10.29 23.95
C GLU A 174 -11.18 9.98 24.46
N ARG A 175 -12.20 10.11 23.62
CA ARG A 175 -13.57 9.73 23.97
C ARG A 175 -13.75 8.23 24.14
N LEU A 176 -12.92 7.42 23.49
CA LEU A 176 -12.89 5.97 23.70
C LEU A 176 -12.28 5.61 25.07
N ASP A 177 -11.33 6.41 25.54
CA ASP A 177 -10.65 6.17 26.83
C ASP A 177 -11.49 6.62 28.04
N ARG A 178 -12.64 7.27 27.80
CA ARG A 178 -13.59 7.70 28.85
C ARG A 178 -14.92 6.97 28.72
N PRO A 179 -15.00 5.70 29.15
CA PRO A 179 -16.17 4.84 28.92
C PRO A 179 -17.46 5.42 29.53
N GLU A 180 -17.39 6.05 30.67
CA GLU A 180 -18.57 6.59 31.43
C GLU A 180 -19.28 7.73 30.69
N GLN A 181 -18.56 8.49 29.86
CA GLN A 181 -19.08 9.65 29.15
C GLN A 181 -19.34 9.40 27.66
N SER A 182 -18.92 8.27 27.13
CA SER A 182 -18.90 8.05 25.68
C SER A 182 -20.10 7.27 25.17
N ARG A 183 -20.91 7.93 24.32
CA ARG A 183 -21.93 7.24 23.49
C ARG A 183 -21.32 6.15 22.56
N LEU A 184 -20.01 6.12 22.41
CA LEU A 184 -19.29 5.17 21.55
C LEU A 184 -19.25 3.77 22.17
N HIS A 185 -19.10 3.67 23.50
CA HIS A 185 -19.19 2.37 24.20
C HIS A 185 -20.60 1.78 24.10
N ARG A 186 -21.65 2.64 24.08
CA ARG A 186 -23.02 2.18 23.80
C ARG A 186 -23.19 1.62 22.38
N LYS A 187 -22.26 1.94 21.46
CA LYS A 187 -22.21 1.42 20.09
C LYS A 187 -21.23 0.24 19.92
N GLY A 188 -20.76 -0.34 21.02
CA GLY A 188 -19.92 -1.54 21.01
C GLY A 188 -18.44 -1.31 20.68
N TRP A 189 -17.93 -0.07 20.78
CA TRP A 189 -16.50 0.16 20.67
C TRP A 189 -15.76 -0.26 21.94
N ALA A 190 -14.75 -1.12 21.81
CA ALA A 190 -13.94 -1.59 22.92
C ALA A 190 -12.75 -0.65 23.18
N TYR A 191 -12.29 -0.65 24.44
CA TYR A 191 -11.03 -0.01 24.83
C TYR A 191 -9.85 -0.65 24.08
N SER A 192 -8.80 0.12 23.80
CA SER A 192 -7.60 -0.36 23.15
C SER A 192 -6.39 0.52 23.44
N ASP A 193 -5.22 -0.07 23.55
CA ASP A 193 -3.93 0.64 23.63
C ASP A 193 -3.33 0.97 22.26
N LEU A 194 -4.01 0.61 21.19
CA LEU A 194 -3.61 0.93 19.82
C LEU A 194 -4.01 2.36 19.46
N LEU A 195 -3.18 3.05 18.69
CA LEU A 195 -3.51 4.37 18.16
C LEU A 195 -4.69 4.30 17.18
N PHE A 196 -4.76 3.26 16.37
CA PHE A 196 -5.80 3.04 15.35
C PHE A 196 -6.47 1.66 15.52
N PRO A 197 -7.34 1.49 16.53
CA PRO A 197 -8.06 0.22 16.70
C PRO A 197 -9.22 0.09 15.70
N ASN A 198 -9.68 -1.15 15.51
CA ASN A 198 -11.00 -1.41 14.97
C ASN A 198 -12.07 -1.23 16.06
N SER A 199 -13.35 -1.47 15.75
CA SER A 199 -14.44 -1.34 16.72
C SER A 199 -14.33 -2.34 17.90
N LYS A 200 -13.63 -3.44 17.73
CA LYS A 200 -13.37 -4.45 18.77
C LYS A 200 -12.12 -4.16 19.61
N GLY A 201 -11.43 -3.05 19.37
CA GLY A 201 -10.18 -2.72 20.04
C GLY A 201 -8.94 -3.40 19.49
N GLU A 202 -9.05 -4.16 18.39
CA GLU A 202 -7.98 -4.96 17.81
C GLU A 202 -7.24 -4.21 16.70
N VAL A 203 -6.12 -4.79 16.25
CA VAL A 203 -5.34 -4.29 15.11
C VAL A 203 -6.17 -4.29 13.83
N LEU A 204 -6.15 -3.20 13.08
CA LEU A 204 -6.75 -3.11 11.76
C LEU A 204 -6.17 -4.14 10.78
N GLY A 205 -7.00 -4.66 9.89
CA GLY A 205 -6.57 -5.56 8.82
C GLY A 205 -5.46 -4.97 7.93
N ARG A 206 -4.70 -5.83 7.25
CA ARG A 206 -3.59 -5.37 6.38
C ARG A 206 -4.05 -4.40 5.29
N GLN A 207 -5.27 -4.59 4.81
CA GLN A 207 -5.86 -3.78 3.74
C GLN A 207 -6.28 -2.36 4.18
N ALA A 208 -6.38 -2.08 5.51
CA ALA A 208 -6.98 -0.85 6.02
C ALA A 208 -6.37 0.46 5.46
N ILE A 209 -5.05 0.52 5.24
CA ILE A 209 -4.39 1.70 4.68
C ILE A 209 -4.69 1.83 3.19
N HIS A 210 -4.72 0.73 2.44
CA HIS A 210 -5.12 0.72 1.04
C HIS A 210 -6.58 1.15 0.87
N ASP A 211 -7.46 0.69 1.77
CA ASP A 211 -8.87 1.10 1.80
C ASP A 211 -9.01 2.60 2.13
N ALA A 212 -8.17 3.11 3.04
CA ALA A 212 -8.10 4.53 3.35
C ALA A 212 -7.74 5.35 2.10
N LEU A 213 -6.69 4.96 1.38
CA LEU A 213 -6.30 5.60 0.12
C LEU A 213 -7.41 5.53 -0.93
N SER A 214 -8.06 4.38 -1.09
CA SER A 214 -9.13 4.20 -2.06
C SER A 214 -10.36 5.05 -1.74
N ARG A 215 -10.74 5.16 -0.45
CA ARG A 215 -11.89 5.99 -0.02
C ARG A 215 -11.66 7.47 -0.20
N LEU A 216 -10.44 7.93 -0.06
CA LEU A 216 -10.07 9.31 -0.23
C LEU A 216 -9.87 9.69 -1.69
N SER A 217 -10.16 8.75 -2.63
CA SER A 217 -10.00 8.95 -4.08
C SER A 217 -8.63 9.51 -4.46
N VAL A 218 -7.61 9.04 -3.76
CA VAL A 218 -6.25 9.55 -3.88
C VAL A 218 -5.67 9.10 -5.22
N GLN A 219 -5.99 9.84 -6.27
CA GLN A 219 -5.26 9.80 -7.53
C GLN A 219 -4.27 10.97 -7.50
N GLY A 220 -3.01 10.67 -7.51
CA GLY A 220 -1.97 11.68 -7.58
C GLY A 220 -2.04 12.48 -8.87
N GLU A 221 -1.45 13.65 -8.87
CA GLU A 221 -1.26 14.46 -10.07
C GLU A 221 -0.58 13.61 -11.16
N GLY A 222 -1.06 13.71 -12.40
CA GLY A 222 -0.55 12.88 -13.50
C GLY A 222 -1.05 11.43 -13.54
N GLY A 223 -2.08 11.05 -12.77
CA GLY A 223 -2.68 9.70 -12.80
C GLY A 223 -1.85 8.63 -12.08
N VAL A 224 -0.84 9.01 -11.30
CA VAL A 224 -0.03 8.10 -10.50
C VAL A 224 -0.90 7.52 -9.37
N ARG A 225 -1.07 6.19 -9.36
CA ARG A 225 -1.76 5.50 -8.28
C ARG A 225 -0.92 5.56 -7.02
N LEU A 226 -1.37 6.32 -6.02
CA LEU A 226 -0.70 6.40 -4.73
C LEU A 226 -0.86 5.08 -3.96
N THR A 227 0.27 4.57 -3.49
CA THR A 227 0.33 3.42 -2.59
C THR A 227 0.94 3.86 -1.24
N PRO A 228 0.68 3.14 -0.14
CA PRO A 228 1.34 3.45 1.14
C PRO A 228 2.86 3.47 1.04
N GLU A 229 3.44 2.60 0.22
CA GLU A 229 4.88 2.52 0.02
C GLU A 229 5.41 3.73 -0.75
N LEU A 230 4.74 4.15 -1.81
CA LEU A 230 5.11 5.35 -2.57
C LEU A 230 5.07 6.61 -1.69
N ILE A 231 4.04 6.74 -0.84
CA ILE A 231 3.96 7.85 0.12
C ILE A 231 5.15 7.78 1.08
N ARG A 232 5.43 6.62 1.67
CA ARG A 232 6.57 6.46 2.58
C ARG A 232 7.89 6.84 1.93
N GLN A 233 8.16 6.34 0.72
CA GLN A 233 9.37 6.68 -0.04
C GLN A 233 9.48 8.17 -0.29
N ALA A 234 8.39 8.82 -0.74
CA ALA A 234 8.37 10.25 -0.96
C ALA A 234 8.74 11.08 0.29
N PHE A 235 8.39 10.61 1.48
CA PHE A 235 8.69 11.31 2.74
C PHE A 235 10.01 10.86 3.40
N LEU A 236 10.56 9.69 3.04
CA LEU A 236 11.88 9.25 3.50
C LEU A 236 13.02 10.03 2.82
N GLU A 237 12.91 10.32 1.53
CA GLU A 237 13.96 11.03 0.77
C GLU A 237 14.19 12.48 1.22
N LEU A 238 13.30 13.07 2.02
CA LEU A 238 13.56 14.37 2.66
C LEU A 238 14.63 14.32 3.78
N LYS A 239 14.96 13.11 4.25
CA LYS A 239 15.85 12.93 5.42
C LYS A 239 17.25 12.47 5.03
N ALA A 240 17.50 12.25 3.76
CA ALA A 240 18.81 11.94 3.19
C ALA A 240 19.47 13.20 2.64
#